data_b7eb642e82d27705e5e4263e1c502e43
#
_entry.id   b7eb642e82d27705e5e4263e1c502e43
#
_cell.length_a   1.000
_cell.length_b   1.000
_cell.length_c   1.000
_cell.angle_alpha   90.00
_cell.angle_beta   90.00
_cell.angle_gamma   90.00
#
_symmetry.space_group_name_H-M   'P 1'
#
loop_
_entity.id
_entity.type
_entity.pdbx_description
1 polymer ?
#
loop_
_entity_poly.entity_id
_entity_poly.type
_entity_poly.pdbx_seq_one_letter_code
_entity_poly.pdbx_strand_id
1 'polypeptide(L)'
;QKLLPFFGNYIDNKGILIGNKNEGSVLKLTNDQLFSYPGYNEILTGFADDSIRSNDKIYNKNKTILELLNANKNYSGKVAAFCSWDVFPFIINDKRSGVPVSAGYSNLESKKLSKLESFIENYQTMIPLFRDNVRYDLFTHILSMEHIKNRTPKAVYISYDETDSFSHA
;
A
#
# COMPACT_ATOMS: atom_id res chain seq x y z
N GLN A 1 -13.85 3.98 18.12
CA GLN A 1 -12.82 3.61 19.12
C GLN A 1 -12.91 2.14 19.54
N LYS A 2 -14.10 1.51 19.59
CA LYS A 2 -14.23 0.08 19.99
C LYS A 2 -13.63 -0.89 18.98
N LEU A 3 -13.66 -0.57 17.67
CA LEU A 3 -13.12 -1.44 16.60
C LEU A 3 -11.59 -1.41 16.51
N LEU A 4 -10.98 -0.27 16.79
CA LEU A 4 -9.55 -0.04 16.70
C LEU A 4 -9.02 0.64 17.97
N PRO A 5 -9.00 -0.06 19.12
CA PRO A 5 -8.71 0.56 20.41
C PRO A 5 -7.31 1.15 20.51
N PHE A 6 -6.31 0.52 19.87
CA PHE A 6 -4.95 1.04 19.82
C PHE A 6 -4.88 2.37 19.06
N PHE A 7 -5.49 2.44 17.86
CA PHE A 7 -5.51 3.66 17.07
C PHE A 7 -6.25 4.80 17.78
N GLY A 8 -7.44 4.51 18.34
CA GLY A 8 -8.19 5.50 19.09
C GLY A 8 -7.38 6.09 20.25
N ASN A 9 -6.78 5.23 21.07
CA ASN A 9 -5.97 5.67 22.20
C ASN A 9 -4.70 6.44 21.77
N TYR A 10 -4.05 6.02 20.66
CA TYR A 10 -2.87 6.72 20.15
C TYR A 10 -3.21 8.09 19.58
N ILE A 11 -4.30 8.19 18.79
CA ILE A 11 -4.75 9.44 18.20
C ILE A 11 -5.14 10.43 19.30
N ASP A 12 -5.94 9.99 20.27
CA ASP A 12 -6.39 10.84 21.38
C ASP A 12 -5.25 11.43 22.20
N ASN A 13 -4.12 10.71 22.31
CA ASN A 13 -3.00 11.13 23.17
C ASN A 13 -1.79 11.71 22.42
N LYS A 14 -1.56 11.33 21.17
CA LYS A 14 -0.29 11.65 20.45
C LYS A 14 -0.48 11.92 18.97
N GLY A 15 -1.68 11.82 18.43
CA GLY A 15 -1.97 11.92 17.02
C GLY A 15 -2.86 13.10 16.64
N ILE A 16 -3.12 13.19 15.36
CA ILE A 16 -4.11 14.10 14.77
C ILE A 16 -4.99 13.26 13.84
N LEU A 17 -6.31 13.41 13.96
CA LEU A 17 -7.29 12.81 13.06
C LEU A 17 -7.83 13.88 12.11
N ILE A 18 -7.55 13.73 10.82
CA ILE A 18 -8.08 14.61 9.77
C ILE A 18 -9.21 13.88 9.03
N GLY A 19 -10.30 14.58 8.70
CA GLY A 19 -11.47 14.02 8.02
C GLY A 19 -12.62 13.63 8.94
N ASN A 20 -12.49 13.83 10.25
CA ASN A 20 -13.60 13.66 11.20
C ASN A 20 -14.55 14.86 11.14
N LYS A 21 -15.67 14.70 10.44
CA LYS A 21 -16.68 15.75 10.28
C LYS A 21 -17.27 16.24 11.62
N ASN A 22 -17.34 15.36 12.62
CA ASN A 22 -17.86 15.70 13.95
C ASN A 22 -16.92 16.64 14.73
N GLU A 23 -15.64 16.68 14.34
CA GLU A 23 -14.61 17.55 14.92
C GLU A 23 -14.23 18.70 13.98
N GLY A 24 -15.07 18.99 12.98
CA GLY A 24 -14.90 20.12 12.09
C GLY A 24 -13.78 19.97 11.02
N SER A 25 -13.20 18.79 10.88
CA SER A 25 -12.21 18.54 9.83
C SER A 25 -12.81 17.78 8.64
N VAL A 26 -12.49 18.22 7.43
CA VAL A 26 -12.98 17.62 6.19
C VAL A 26 -11.81 17.22 5.30
N LEU A 27 -11.81 15.97 4.86
CA LEU A 27 -10.95 15.47 3.80
C LEU A 27 -11.80 15.26 2.54
N LYS A 28 -11.39 15.82 1.43
CA LYS A 28 -12.09 15.67 0.14
C LYS A 28 -11.11 15.15 -0.91
N LEU A 29 -11.58 14.21 -1.74
CA LEU A 29 -10.92 13.91 -3.00
C LEU A 29 -11.04 15.12 -3.93
N THR A 30 -10.01 15.40 -4.70
CA THR A 30 -9.99 16.50 -5.68
C THR A 30 -10.15 15.98 -7.11
N ASN A 31 -9.98 14.66 -7.34
CA ASN A 31 -10.29 14.03 -8.62
C ASN A 31 -11.79 13.69 -8.72
N ASP A 32 -12.33 13.74 -9.94
CA ASP A 32 -13.72 13.40 -10.24
C ASP A 32 -13.92 11.91 -10.58
N GLN A 33 -12.86 11.10 -10.48
CA GLN A 33 -12.88 9.69 -10.82
C GLN A 33 -13.15 8.85 -9.57
N LEU A 34 -14.27 8.15 -9.54
CA LEU A 34 -14.64 7.28 -8.42
C LEU A 34 -14.01 5.88 -8.54
N PHE A 35 -12.71 5.83 -8.82
CA PHE A 35 -11.91 4.61 -8.88
C PHE A 35 -10.76 4.66 -7.88
N SER A 36 -10.29 3.49 -7.46
CA SER A 36 -9.23 3.38 -6.45
C SER A 36 -7.89 3.89 -6.95
N TYR A 37 -7.49 3.58 -8.18
CA TYR A 37 -6.19 4.02 -8.71
C TYR A 37 -6.05 5.56 -8.75
N PRO A 38 -7.00 6.34 -9.31
CA PRO A 38 -6.95 7.81 -9.22
C PRO A 38 -6.81 8.33 -7.79
N GLY A 39 -7.55 7.73 -6.84
CA GLY A 39 -7.46 8.08 -5.42
C GLY A 39 -6.07 7.79 -4.82
N TYR A 40 -5.50 6.63 -5.10
CA TYR A 40 -4.14 6.30 -4.65
C TYR A 40 -3.07 7.15 -5.34
N ASN A 41 -3.26 7.53 -6.61
CA ASN A 41 -2.38 8.52 -7.23
C ASN A 41 -2.40 9.82 -6.42
N GLU A 42 -3.59 10.35 -6.13
CA GLU A 42 -3.73 11.60 -5.38
C GLU A 42 -3.08 11.52 -3.98
N ILE A 43 -3.29 10.40 -3.26
CA ILE A 43 -2.67 10.17 -1.95
C ILE A 43 -1.14 10.14 -2.04
N LEU A 44 -0.59 9.47 -3.05
CA LEU A 44 0.85 9.23 -3.15
C LEU A 44 1.62 10.32 -3.89
N THR A 45 0.94 11.21 -4.61
CA THR A 45 1.57 12.31 -5.36
C THR A 45 1.24 13.69 -4.80
N GLY A 46 0.11 13.82 -4.07
CA GLY A 46 -0.39 15.07 -3.53
C GLY A 46 -1.23 15.89 -4.52
N PHE A 47 -1.58 15.33 -5.69
CA PHE A 47 -2.46 15.99 -6.68
C PHE A 47 -3.28 14.97 -7.49
N ALA A 48 -4.43 15.42 -7.96
CA ALA A 48 -5.28 14.68 -8.89
C ALA A 48 -4.69 14.73 -10.31
N ASP A 49 -4.91 13.65 -11.07
CA ASP A 49 -4.53 13.57 -12.48
C ASP A 49 -5.72 13.03 -13.31
N ASP A 50 -6.35 13.91 -14.08
CA ASP A 50 -7.53 13.59 -14.90
C ASP A 50 -7.25 12.58 -16.03
N SER A 51 -5.98 12.29 -16.31
CA SER A 51 -5.61 11.24 -17.27
C SER A 51 -5.72 9.83 -16.71
N ILE A 52 -5.80 9.68 -15.38
CA ILE A 52 -5.99 8.40 -14.69
C ILE A 52 -7.47 8.23 -14.38
N ARG A 53 -8.16 7.39 -15.18
CA ARG A 53 -9.63 7.28 -15.17
C ARG A 53 -10.17 5.90 -14.85
N SER A 54 -9.31 4.95 -14.55
CA SER A 54 -9.68 3.55 -14.29
C SER A 54 -8.71 2.89 -13.31
N ASN A 55 -8.99 1.64 -12.99
CA ASN A 55 -8.09 0.75 -12.25
C ASN A 55 -7.17 -0.07 -13.16
N ASP A 56 -7.02 0.31 -14.41
CA ASP A 56 -6.20 -0.43 -15.37
C ASP A 56 -4.72 -0.46 -14.95
N LYS A 57 -4.07 -1.56 -15.22
CA LYS A 57 -2.64 -1.79 -14.93
C LYS A 57 -1.73 -1.03 -15.90
N ILE A 58 -1.83 0.30 -15.89
CA ILE A 58 -1.02 1.23 -16.67
C ILE A 58 -0.05 1.92 -15.73
N TYR A 59 1.24 1.92 -16.07
CA TYR A 59 2.26 2.53 -15.22
C TYR A 59 2.04 4.04 -15.05
N ASN A 60 1.96 4.46 -13.79
CA ASN A 60 1.76 5.86 -13.40
C ASN A 60 2.89 6.74 -13.96
N LYS A 61 2.53 7.79 -14.66
CA LYS A 61 3.47 8.79 -15.18
C LYS A 61 3.96 9.73 -14.08
N ASN A 62 3.16 9.88 -13.02
CA ASN A 62 3.44 10.78 -11.92
C ASN A 62 4.45 10.14 -10.94
N LYS A 63 5.31 10.96 -10.34
CA LYS A 63 6.25 10.52 -9.33
C LYS A 63 5.58 10.52 -7.97
N THR A 64 5.54 9.35 -7.34
CA THR A 64 5.01 9.21 -5.98
C THR A 64 6.03 9.65 -4.93
N ILE A 65 5.56 9.93 -3.72
CA ILE A 65 6.44 10.21 -2.58
C ILE A 65 7.44 9.08 -2.32
N LEU A 66 7.04 7.82 -2.60
CA LEU A 66 7.93 6.66 -2.44
C LEU A 66 9.09 6.71 -3.44
N GLU A 67 8.82 7.10 -4.70
CA GLU A 67 9.85 7.30 -5.71
C GLU A 67 10.80 8.43 -5.32
N LEU A 68 10.27 9.56 -4.86
CA LEU A 68 11.07 10.71 -4.41
C LEU A 68 11.96 10.34 -3.22
N LEU A 69 11.43 9.58 -2.26
CA LEU A 69 12.22 9.07 -1.14
C LEU A 69 13.31 8.11 -1.63
N ASN A 70 12.98 7.14 -2.49
CA ASN A 70 13.96 6.18 -2.98
C ASN A 70 15.07 6.81 -3.83
N ALA A 71 14.79 7.93 -4.51
CA ALA A 71 15.79 8.73 -5.24
C ALA A 71 16.72 9.52 -4.31
N ASN A 72 16.34 9.75 -3.06
CA ASN A 72 17.17 10.44 -2.08
C ASN A 72 18.22 9.48 -1.51
N LYS A 73 19.52 9.85 -1.56
CA LYS A 73 20.64 9.00 -1.10
C LYS A 73 20.51 8.49 0.36
N ASN A 74 19.80 9.22 1.23
CA ASN A 74 19.60 8.80 2.61
C ASN A 74 18.54 7.69 2.74
N TYR A 75 17.68 7.52 1.74
CA TYR A 75 16.58 6.55 1.70
C TYR A 75 16.75 5.47 0.64
N SER A 76 17.65 5.67 -0.31
CA SER A 76 17.87 4.75 -1.44
C SER A 76 18.09 3.32 -0.96
N GLY A 77 17.30 2.38 -1.49
CA GLY A 77 17.29 0.98 -1.09
C GLY A 77 16.69 0.71 0.31
N LYS A 78 16.07 1.71 0.94
CA LYS A 78 15.42 1.60 2.26
C LYS A 78 13.94 1.99 2.22
N VAL A 79 13.35 1.97 1.04
CA VAL A 79 11.91 2.20 0.80
C VAL A 79 11.32 0.91 0.25
N ALA A 80 10.14 0.52 0.72
CA ALA A 80 9.43 -0.66 0.22
C ALA A 80 7.92 -0.45 0.32
N ALA A 81 7.15 -1.22 -0.47
CA ALA A 81 5.71 -1.24 -0.41
C ALA A 81 5.16 -2.67 -0.33
N PHE A 82 4.13 -2.86 0.50
CA PHE A 82 3.41 -4.12 0.69
C PHE A 82 1.92 -3.84 0.54
N CYS A 83 1.30 -4.45 -0.46
CA CYS A 83 -0.08 -4.14 -0.81
C CYS A 83 -0.87 -5.43 -1.07
N SER A 84 -2.13 -5.45 -0.67
CA SER A 84 -2.99 -6.60 -0.95
C SER A 84 -3.44 -6.61 -2.41
N TRP A 85 -3.69 -5.45 -2.99
CA TRP A 85 -4.14 -5.31 -4.37
C TRP A 85 -2.98 -5.28 -5.38
N ASP A 86 -3.07 -6.05 -6.45
CA ASP A 86 -2.02 -6.27 -7.45
C ASP A 86 -1.79 -5.12 -8.46
N VAL A 87 -2.53 -4.02 -8.33
CA VAL A 87 -2.35 -2.81 -9.17
C VAL A 87 -1.27 -1.88 -8.63
N PHE A 88 -0.85 -2.03 -7.37
CA PHE A 88 0.13 -1.15 -6.74
C PHE A 88 1.49 -1.05 -7.44
N PRO A 89 2.04 -2.09 -8.08
CA PRO A 89 3.26 -1.95 -8.89
C PRO A 89 3.12 -0.89 -9.99
N PHE A 90 1.93 -0.76 -10.57
CA PHE A 90 1.63 0.23 -11.60
C PHE A 90 1.41 1.62 -11.00
N ILE A 91 0.71 1.73 -9.86
CA ILE A 91 0.48 3.00 -9.15
C ILE A 91 1.81 3.62 -8.70
N ILE A 92 2.69 2.82 -8.11
CA ILE A 92 4.02 3.23 -7.62
C ILE A 92 5.02 3.35 -8.76
N ASN A 93 4.73 2.73 -9.90
CA ASN A 93 5.64 2.56 -11.04
C ASN A 93 6.98 1.95 -10.59
N ASP A 94 6.90 0.72 -10.08
CA ASP A 94 8.03 -0.03 -9.51
C ASP A 94 9.23 -0.07 -10.46
N LYS A 95 8.99 -0.20 -11.77
CA LYS A 95 10.03 -0.22 -12.81
C LYS A 95 10.84 1.06 -12.88
N ARG A 96 10.17 2.22 -12.78
CA ARG A 96 10.84 3.53 -12.84
C ARG A 96 11.37 3.92 -11.46
N SER A 97 10.57 3.74 -10.43
CA SER A 97 10.88 4.17 -9.06
C SER A 97 11.99 3.35 -8.43
N GLY A 98 12.18 2.09 -8.88
CA GLY A 98 13.08 1.14 -8.24
C GLY A 98 12.68 0.79 -6.80
N VAL A 99 11.46 1.13 -6.39
CA VAL A 99 10.90 0.76 -5.08
C VAL A 99 10.46 -0.70 -5.14
N PRO A 100 10.95 -1.58 -4.28
CA PRO A 100 10.45 -2.94 -4.18
C PRO A 100 8.97 -2.94 -3.76
N VAL A 101 8.11 -3.58 -4.55
CA VAL A 101 6.66 -3.67 -4.30
C VAL A 101 6.26 -5.14 -4.24
N SER A 102 5.75 -5.59 -3.09
CA SER A 102 5.06 -6.87 -2.94
C SER A 102 3.57 -6.62 -2.95
N ALA A 103 2.87 -7.06 -3.99
CA ALA A 103 1.45 -6.75 -4.17
C ALA A 103 0.69 -7.92 -4.80
N GLY A 104 -0.57 -8.12 -4.40
CA GLY A 104 -1.34 -9.28 -4.81
C GLY A 104 -0.60 -10.56 -4.46
N TYR A 105 -0.56 -11.49 -5.38
CA TYR A 105 0.17 -12.76 -5.22
C TYR A 105 1.62 -12.70 -5.72
N SER A 106 2.11 -11.50 -6.11
CA SER A 106 3.51 -11.30 -6.47
C SER A 106 4.35 -11.04 -5.21
N ASN A 107 5.58 -11.50 -5.24
CA ASN A 107 6.50 -11.40 -4.12
C ASN A 107 7.57 -10.34 -4.37
N LEU A 108 8.23 -9.91 -3.30
CA LEU A 108 9.43 -9.10 -3.43
C LEU A 108 10.52 -9.90 -4.16
N GLU A 109 11.04 -9.35 -5.24
CA GLU A 109 12.23 -9.88 -5.89
C GLU A 109 13.44 -9.73 -4.96
N SER A 110 13.58 -10.64 -4.03
CA SER A 110 14.71 -10.68 -3.09
C SER A 110 15.54 -11.93 -3.32
N LYS A 111 16.85 -11.75 -3.45
CA LYS A 111 17.80 -12.88 -3.57
C LYS A 111 17.93 -13.70 -2.28
N LYS A 112 17.42 -13.20 -1.15
CA LYS A 112 17.47 -13.85 0.15
C LYS A 112 16.14 -13.64 0.87
N LEU A 113 15.23 -14.57 0.67
CA LEU A 113 13.98 -14.64 1.43
C LEU A 113 14.25 -15.26 2.81
N SER A 114 13.57 -14.77 3.84
CA SER A 114 13.50 -15.48 5.12
C SER A 114 12.72 -16.79 4.95
N LYS A 115 12.80 -17.69 5.95
CA LYS A 115 12.01 -18.92 5.93
C LYS A 115 10.51 -18.64 5.89
N LEU A 116 10.08 -17.58 6.56
CA LEU A 116 8.67 -17.19 6.59
C LEU A 116 8.22 -16.57 5.27
N GLU A 117 9.04 -15.68 4.68
CA GLU A 117 8.79 -15.14 3.34
C GLU A 117 8.64 -16.29 2.32
N SER A 118 9.59 -17.22 2.28
CA SER A 118 9.54 -18.40 1.39
C SER A 118 8.32 -19.28 1.64
N PHE A 119 7.94 -19.46 2.89
CA PHE A 119 6.73 -20.21 3.24
C PHE A 119 5.48 -19.54 2.65
N ILE A 120 5.33 -18.24 2.86
CA ILE A 120 4.18 -17.50 2.34
C ILE A 120 4.15 -17.53 0.81
N GLU A 121 5.30 -17.29 0.15
CA GLU A 121 5.40 -17.37 -1.31
C GLU A 121 4.90 -18.69 -1.88
N ASN A 122 5.28 -19.80 -1.25
CA ASN A 122 4.91 -21.13 -1.73
C ASN A 122 3.46 -21.52 -1.43
N TYR A 123 2.86 -20.97 -0.38
CA TYR A 123 1.58 -21.48 0.12
C TYR A 123 0.42 -20.48 0.03
N GLN A 124 0.66 -19.18 -0.19
CA GLN A 124 -0.41 -18.17 -0.25
C GLN A 124 -1.47 -18.45 -1.33
N THR A 125 -1.11 -19.12 -2.42
CA THR A 125 -2.02 -19.48 -3.51
C THR A 125 -2.69 -20.84 -3.31
N MET A 126 -2.32 -21.58 -2.27
CA MET A 126 -2.93 -22.91 -1.98
C MET A 126 -4.21 -22.79 -1.15
N ILE A 127 -4.48 -21.66 -0.56
CA ILE A 127 -5.75 -21.37 0.10
C ILE A 127 -6.76 -20.82 -0.91
N PRO A 128 -8.08 -21.04 -0.69
CA PRO A 128 -9.09 -20.46 -1.58
C PRO A 128 -8.89 -18.96 -1.73
N LEU A 129 -8.81 -18.49 -2.97
CA LEU A 129 -8.63 -17.08 -3.26
C LEU A 129 -9.91 -16.32 -2.93
N PHE A 130 -9.77 -15.21 -2.25
CA PHE A 130 -10.87 -14.29 -2.01
C PHE A 130 -11.22 -13.52 -3.29
N ARG A 131 -10.19 -13.05 -3.99
CA ARG A 131 -10.23 -12.46 -5.34
C ARG A 131 -8.94 -12.80 -6.08
N ASP A 132 -9.00 -12.89 -7.39
CA ASP A 132 -7.84 -13.26 -8.22
C ASP A 132 -6.70 -12.22 -8.17
N ASN A 133 -7.03 -10.97 -7.88
CA ASN A 133 -6.11 -9.83 -7.90
C ASN A 133 -5.83 -9.22 -6.52
N VAL A 134 -6.38 -9.82 -5.46
CA VAL A 134 -6.22 -9.32 -4.10
C VAL A 134 -5.76 -10.45 -3.17
N ARG A 135 -4.59 -10.28 -2.58
CA ARG A 135 -4.05 -11.16 -1.55
C ARG A 135 -4.71 -10.86 -0.20
N TYR A 136 -4.91 -11.88 0.63
CA TYR A 136 -5.36 -11.68 2.00
C TYR A 136 -4.46 -10.70 2.77
N ASP A 137 -5.07 -9.79 3.51
CA ASP A 137 -4.37 -8.78 4.32
C ASP A 137 -3.42 -9.41 5.34
N LEU A 138 -3.74 -10.60 5.83
CA LEU A 138 -2.86 -11.38 6.70
C LEU A 138 -1.48 -11.59 6.08
N PHE A 139 -1.39 -11.99 4.82
CA PHE A 139 -0.11 -12.21 4.15
C PHE A 139 0.63 -10.89 3.88
N THR A 140 -0.10 -9.85 3.48
CA THR A 140 0.46 -8.51 3.34
C THR A 140 1.07 -8.02 4.65
N HIS A 141 0.34 -8.23 5.75
CA HIS A 141 0.81 -7.88 7.09
C HIS A 141 2.08 -8.64 7.48
N ILE A 142 2.05 -9.96 7.40
CA ILE A 142 3.19 -10.80 7.80
C ILE A 142 4.44 -10.46 6.97
N LEU A 143 4.31 -10.32 5.65
CA LEU A 143 5.43 -9.97 4.77
C LEU A 143 6.00 -8.58 5.09
N SER A 144 5.13 -7.59 5.35
CA SER A 144 5.58 -6.25 5.73
C SER A 144 6.31 -6.23 7.07
N MET A 145 5.79 -6.94 8.07
CA MET A 145 6.41 -7.04 9.40
C MET A 145 7.74 -7.77 9.37
N GLU A 146 7.83 -8.85 8.59
CA GLU A 146 9.07 -9.61 8.39
C GLU A 146 10.15 -8.73 7.71
N HIS A 147 9.74 -7.95 6.70
CA HIS A 147 10.63 -6.99 6.04
C HIS A 147 11.11 -5.89 6.98
N ILE A 148 10.22 -5.30 7.76
CA ILE A 148 10.57 -4.26 8.74
C ILE A 148 11.57 -4.81 9.76
N LYS A 149 11.34 -6.01 10.27
CA LYS A 149 12.19 -6.67 11.25
C LYS A 149 13.60 -6.98 10.72
N ASN A 150 13.67 -7.52 9.49
CA ASN A 150 14.92 -8.07 8.98
C ASN A 150 15.73 -7.07 8.14
N ARG A 151 15.09 -6.06 7.55
CA ARG A 151 15.75 -5.12 6.63
C ARG A 151 15.78 -3.68 7.13
N THR A 152 15.13 -3.38 8.25
CA THR A 152 15.11 -2.05 8.89
C THR A 152 14.95 -0.89 7.89
N PRO A 153 13.88 -0.89 7.07
CA PRO A 153 13.65 0.16 6.09
C PRO A 153 13.43 1.50 6.77
N LYS A 154 13.64 2.60 6.05
CA LYS A 154 13.36 3.96 6.51
C LYS A 154 11.94 4.42 6.18
N ALA A 155 11.35 3.86 5.13
CA ALA A 155 9.97 4.12 4.75
C ALA A 155 9.33 2.83 4.23
N VAL A 156 8.14 2.54 4.73
CA VAL A 156 7.32 1.42 4.27
C VAL A 156 5.90 1.93 4.03
N TYR A 157 5.37 1.62 2.85
CA TYR A 157 3.97 1.81 2.54
C TYR A 157 3.25 0.48 2.66
N ILE A 158 2.14 0.44 3.39
CA ILE A 158 1.34 -0.76 3.55
C ILE A 158 -0.10 -0.41 3.17
N SER A 159 -0.70 -1.18 2.26
CA SER A 159 -2.10 -1.04 1.85
C SER A 159 -2.82 -2.36 1.98
N TYR A 160 -3.81 -2.39 2.86
CA TYR A 160 -4.74 -3.49 3.03
C TYR A 160 -5.97 -3.29 2.15
N ASP A 161 -6.69 -4.36 1.83
CA ASP A 161 -7.82 -4.33 0.89
C ASP A 161 -9.08 -4.99 1.42
N GLU A 162 -9.02 -5.93 2.38
CA GLU A 162 -10.18 -6.72 2.78
C GLU A 162 -11.37 -5.87 3.23
N THR A 163 -11.13 -4.73 3.90
CA THR A 163 -12.20 -3.83 4.32
C THR A 163 -12.94 -3.21 3.14
N ASP A 164 -12.24 -2.85 2.07
CA ASP A 164 -12.81 -2.35 0.83
C ASP A 164 -13.54 -3.47 0.09
N SER A 165 -12.88 -4.59 -0.10
CA SER A 165 -13.42 -5.76 -0.78
C SER A 165 -14.71 -6.29 -0.14
N PHE A 166 -14.77 -6.36 1.20
CA PHE A 166 -15.98 -6.77 1.90
C PHE A 166 -17.09 -5.71 1.89
N SER A 167 -16.76 -4.44 1.68
CA SER A 167 -17.74 -3.37 1.52
C SER A 167 -18.47 -3.42 0.17
N HIS A 168 -17.89 -4.11 -0.81
CA HIS A 168 -18.45 -4.29 -2.15
C HIS A 168 -19.17 -5.64 -2.33
N ALA A 169 -19.23 -6.50 -1.30
CA ALA A 169 -19.83 -7.83 -1.35
C ALA A 169 -21.36 -7.84 -1.09
#